data_f06aeec76986ad3dd9c65fa680fe7e49
#
_entry.id   f06aeec76986ad3dd9c65fa680fe7e49
#
_cell.length_a   1.000
_cell.length_b   1.000
_cell.length_c   1.000
_cell.angle_alpha   90.00
_cell.angle_beta   90.00
_cell.angle_gamma   90.00
#
_symmetry.space_group_name_H-M   'P 1'
#
loop_
_entity.id
_entity.type
_entity.pdbx_description
1 polymer ?
#
loop_
_entity_poly.entity_id
_entity_poly.type
_entity_poly.pdbx_seq_one_letter_code
_entity_poly.pdbx_strand_id
1 'polypeptide(L)'
;MSTLKFIDIKANLTNSQFSGVYKLSCWNPPTQIHKPDVQHVLERSWDAGLQKIIICALDLAESKKALRIAKSDNRLFTTVGCAPTRCSQFEENGEPDLYLQQLKDLIALGKEKVVAVGECGLNCDVCYNHPINIQLKYFEVQVQLSKLFNLPLIIYSQGDSAPKMLLDIIRKYPGLKGVIHSFDSTIDMMRKFIDAGFYIGLDTWSFRSEETIKIVKRIPTDKMLFQTNCPDRVIHRSFPAYWHVSRENLELLTTKRRKWRPDFMVTGRSEPCNIKQILDMAAFVTNMNKNDLAEQVYCNTTRLFNFGENT
;
A
#
# COMPACT_ATOMS: atom_id res chain seq x y z
N MET A 1 4.37 -24.25 -17.39
CA MET A 1 3.50 -23.08 -17.12
C MET A 1 4.41 -21.99 -16.53
N SER A 2 4.41 -20.79 -17.12
CA SER A 2 5.17 -19.67 -16.54
C SER A 2 4.60 -19.35 -15.16
N THR A 3 5.44 -19.29 -14.17
CA THR A 3 5.04 -18.87 -12.81
C THR A 3 4.64 -17.39 -12.87
N LEU A 4 3.43 -17.06 -12.41
CA LEU A 4 2.95 -15.68 -12.30
C LEU A 4 3.91 -14.86 -11.43
N LYS A 5 4.20 -13.63 -11.86
CA LYS A 5 5.06 -12.69 -11.13
C LYS A 5 4.24 -11.56 -10.54
N PHE A 6 4.52 -11.19 -9.29
CA PHE A 6 3.81 -10.13 -8.60
C PHE A 6 4.78 -9.14 -7.94
N ILE A 7 4.30 -7.92 -7.77
CA ILE A 7 4.89 -6.90 -6.90
C ILE A 7 3.76 -6.37 -6.02
N ASP A 8 3.92 -6.47 -4.69
CA ASP A 8 3.01 -5.82 -3.75
C ASP A 8 3.50 -4.40 -3.49
N ILE A 9 2.74 -3.40 -3.94
CA ILE A 9 3.16 -1.99 -3.82
C ILE A 9 2.89 -1.38 -2.44
N LYS A 10 2.16 -2.09 -1.57
CA LYS A 10 1.85 -1.61 -0.22
C LYS A 10 1.62 -2.76 0.75
N ALA A 11 2.67 -3.12 1.46
CA ALA A 11 2.65 -4.04 2.60
C ALA A 11 3.14 -3.30 3.85
N ASN A 12 2.35 -3.26 4.94
CA ASN A 12 2.80 -2.65 6.19
C ASN A 12 3.46 -3.71 7.09
N LEU A 13 4.65 -4.19 6.69
CA LEU A 13 5.41 -5.19 7.46
C LEU A 13 6.01 -4.63 8.77
N THR A 14 5.90 -3.31 9.01
CA THR A 14 6.29 -2.69 10.29
C THR A 14 5.24 -2.85 11.38
N ASN A 15 4.00 -3.24 11.00
CA ASN A 15 2.88 -3.40 11.93
C ASN A 15 3.19 -4.43 13.03
N SER A 16 2.76 -4.11 14.24
CA SER A 16 3.02 -4.93 15.43
C SER A 16 2.51 -6.36 15.34
N GLN A 17 1.48 -6.64 14.54
CA GLN A 17 0.94 -7.98 14.32
C GLN A 17 2.00 -8.93 13.72
N PHE A 18 2.91 -8.44 12.87
CA PHE A 18 4.02 -9.23 12.33
C PHE A 18 5.16 -9.45 13.35
N SER A 19 5.16 -8.66 14.43
CA SER A 19 5.99 -8.93 15.61
C SER A 19 5.28 -9.83 16.63
N GLY A 20 4.07 -10.31 16.32
CA GLY A 20 3.25 -11.15 17.19
C GLY A 20 2.55 -10.38 18.31
N VAL A 21 2.50 -9.05 18.23
CA VAL A 21 1.91 -8.16 19.24
C VAL A 21 0.55 -7.66 18.75
N TYR A 22 -0.48 -7.87 19.56
CA TYR A 22 -1.88 -7.53 19.21
C TYR A 22 -2.52 -6.67 20.30
N LYS A 23 -3.29 -5.67 19.88
CA LYS A 23 -4.20 -4.93 20.75
C LYS A 23 -5.52 -5.71 20.82
N LEU A 24 -5.78 -6.35 21.96
CA LEU A 24 -6.93 -7.24 22.13
C LEU A 24 -8.23 -6.50 22.44
N SER A 25 -8.12 -5.32 23.05
CA SER A 25 -9.24 -4.41 23.35
C SER A 25 -8.75 -2.97 23.44
N CYS A 26 -9.68 -2.01 23.49
CA CYS A 26 -9.33 -0.61 23.71
C CYS A 26 -8.70 -0.35 25.11
N TRP A 27 -9.02 -1.21 26.07
CA TRP A 27 -8.65 -1.08 27.49
C TRP A 27 -7.36 -1.80 27.87
N ASN A 28 -6.92 -2.76 27.06
CA ASN A 28 -5.73 -3.56 27.36
C ASN A 28 -4.52 -3.07 26.57
N PRO A 29 -3.32 -3.09 27.16
CA PRO A 29 -2.10 -2.80 26.42
C PRO A 29 -1.87 -3.86 25.32
N PRO A 30 -1.12 -3.52 24.27
CA PRO A 30 -0.70 -4.48 23.26
C PRO A 30 0.03 -5.66 23.92
N THR A 31 -0.34 -6.89 23.55
CA THR A 31 0.16 -8.11 24.18
C THR A 31 0.88 -8.99 23.16
N GLN A 32 2.04 -9.53 23.55
CA GLN A 32 2.75 -10.55 22.77
C GLN A 32 1.96 -11.87 22.79
N ILE A 33 1.51 -12.34 21.64
CA ILE A 33 0.73 -13.57 21.50
C ILE A 33 1.55 -14.70 20.87
N HIS A 34 2.43 -14.37 19.92
CA HIS A 34 3.34 -15.33 19.29
C HIS A 34 4.69 -14.67 18.99
N LYS A 35 5.66 -15.45 18.56
CA LYS A 35 6.97 -14.96 18.11
C LYS A 35 6.83 -14.08 16.87
N PRO A 36 7.74 -13.11 16.63
CA PRO A 36 7.81 -12.39 15.35
C PRO A 36 7.86 -13.37 14.18
N ASP A 37 7.11 -13.08 13.10
CA ASP A 37 6.96 -14.01 11.98
C ASP A 37 7.13 -13.38 10.59
N VAL A 38 7.68 -12.17 10.49
CA VAL A 38 7.95 -11.49 9.21
C VAL A 38 8.71 -12.40 8.25
N GLN A 39 9.71 -13.17 8.72
CA GLN A 39 10.49 -14.06 7.87
C GLN A 39 9.60 -15.13 7.22
N HIS A 40 8.72 -15.77 7.97
CA HIS A 40 7.79 -16.78 7.45
C HIS A 40 6.74 -16.17 6.51
N VAL A 41 6.32 -14.92 6.78
CA VAL A 41 5.45 -14.16 5.87
C VAL A 41 6.15 -13.91 4.53
N LEU A 42 7.43 -13.55 4.55
CA LEU A 42 8.22 -13.34 3.34
C LEU A 42 8.43 -14.65 2.56
N GLU A 43 8.74 -15.75 3.23
CA GLU A 43 8.87 -17.07 2.61
C GLU A 43 7.59 -17.44 1.84
N ARG A 44 6.42 -17.38 2.48
CA ARG A 44 5.12 -17.61 1.82
C ARG A 44 4.87 -16.64 0.66
N SER A 45 5.36 -15.41 0.77
CA SER A 45 5.20 -14.42 -0.28
C SER A 45 6.01 -14.76 -1.52
N TRP A 46 7.26 -15.20 -1.33
CA TRP A 46 8.13 -15.64 -2.42
C TRP A 46 7.60 -16.91 -3.10
N ASP A 47 7.11 -17.87 -2.33
CA ASP A 47 6.46 -19.09 -2.82
C ASP A 47 5.18 -18.79 -3.61
N ALA A 48 4.48 -17.72 -3.27
CA ALA A 48 3.32 -17.23 -4.00
C ALA A 48 3.65 -16.56 -5.34
N GLY A 49 4.94 -16.30 -5.62
CA GLY A 49 5.42 -15.68 -6.87
C GLY A 49 5.71 -14.19 -6.79
N LEU A 50 5.68 -13.58 -5.58
CA LEU A 50 6.12 -12.20 -5.46
C LEU A 50 7.61 -12.07 -5.80
N GLN A 51 7.92 -11.08 -6.60
CA GLN A 51 9.30 -10.75 -6.99
C GLN A 51 9.83 -9.58 -6.16
N LYS A 52 8.94 -8.69 -5.73
CA LYS A 52 9.27 -7.51 -4.93
C LYS A 52 8.10 -7.14 -4.01
N ILE A 53 8.44 -6.52 -2.88
CA ILE A 53 7.47 -5.95 -1.93
C ILE A 53 7.93 -4.55 -1.55
N ILE A 54 7.03 -3.58 -1.62
CA ILE A 54 7.24 -2.23 -1.10
C ILE A 54 6.61 -2.14 0.29
N ILE A 55 7.45 -1.96 1.31
CA ILE A 55 7.02 -1.76 2.69
C ILE A 55 6.62 -0.30 2.84
N CYS A 56 5.32 -0.04 2.99
CA CYS A 56 4.81 1.31 3.12
C CYS A 56 4.80 1.73 4.60
N ALA A 57 5.54 2.80 4.91
CA ALA A 57 5.63 3.37 6.25
C ALA A 57 4.61 4.49 6.44
N LEU A 58 4.13 4.69 7.67
CA LEU A 58 3.10 5.67 8.00
C LEU A 58 3.67 6.94 8.66
N ASP A 59 4.91 6.91 9.15
CA ASP A 59 5.60 8.04 9.77
C ASP A 59 7.12 7.85 9.74
N LEU A 60 7.85 8.80 10.29
CA LEU A 60 9.32 8.77 10.32
C LEU A 60 9.88 7.56 11.09
N ALA A 61 9.27 7.17 12.20
CA ALA A 61 9.72 6.03 13.01
C ALA A 61 9.52 4.72 12.26
N GLU A 62 8.35 4.56 11.63
CA GLU A 62 8.06 3.42 10.75
C GLU A 62 8.94 3.42 9.50
N SER A 63 9.23 4.58 8.90
CA SER A 63 10.14 4.71 7.75
C SER A 63 11.55 4.20 8.09
N LYS A 64 12.07 4.55 9.28
CA LYS A 64 13.35 4.03 9.77
C LYS A 64 13.32 2.51 9.98
N LYS A 65 12.23 1.97 10.50
CA LYS A 65 12.03 0.53 10.70
C LYS A 65 11.90 -0.20 9.35
N ALA A 66 11.09 0.34 8.43
CA ALA A 66 10.86 -0.21 7.10
C ALA A 66 12.15 -0.27 6.27
N LEU A 67 12.97 0.78 6.34
CA LEU A 67 14.28 0.78 5.66
C LEU A 67 15.22 -0.30 6.21
N ARG A 68 15.22 -0.55 7.53
CA ARG A 68 16.01 -1.65 8.10
C ARG A 68 15.54 -3.01 7.60
N ILE A 69 14.22 -3.23 7.52
CA ILE A 69 13.65 -4.47 6.96
C ILE A 69 13.98 -4.56 5.47
N ALA A 70 13.84 -3.48 4.70
CA ALA A 70 14.12 -3.48 3.27
C ALA A 70 15.60 -3.80 2.95
N LYS A 71 16.53 -3.46 3.84
CA LYS A 71 17.96 -3.79 3.70
C LYS A 71 18.28 -5.28 3.95
N SER A 72 17.37 -6.07 4.52
CA SER A 72 17.61 -7.49 4.83
C SER A 72 17.38 -8.43 3.66
N ASP A 73 16.71 -8.00 2.59
CA ASP A 73 16.48 -8.80 1.37
C ASP A 73 16.48 -7.86 0.15
N ASN A 74 17.09 -8.31 -0.95
CA ASN A 74 17.19 -7.52 -2.19
C ASN A 74 15.84 -7.28 -2.88
N ARG A 75 14.84 -8.12 -2.62
CA ARG A 75 13.47 -8.02 -3.13
C ARG A 75 12.58 -7.07 -2.33
N LEU A 76 13.05 -6.58 -1.18
CA LEU A 76 12.32 -5.64 -0.34
C LEU A 76 12.74 -4.20 -0.64
N PHE A 77 11.74 -3.34 -0.74
CA PHE A 77 11.86 -1.89 -0.92
C PHE A 77 10.97 -1.18 0.09
N THR A 78 11.08 0.13 0.19
CA THR A 78 10.28 0.89 1.16
C THR A 78 9.90 2.26 0.64
N THR A 79 8.95 2.88 1.32
CA THR A 79 8.63 4.30 1.19
C THR A 79 9.18 5.08 2.38
N VAL A 80 9.28 6.39 2.21
CA VAL A 80 9.53 7.36 3.30
C VAL A 80 8.47 8.44 3.20
N GLY A 81 7.74 8.68 4.30
CA GLY A 81 6.68 9.67 4.31
C GLY A 81 5.96 9.76 5.64
N CYS A 82 4.84 10.49 5.62
CA CYS A 82 3.97 10.70 6.77
C CYS A 82 2.51 10.65 6.32
N ALA A 83 1.78 9.64 6.80
CA ALA A 83 0.37 9.43 6.49
C ALA A 83 -0.50 10.58 7.02
N PRO A 84 -1.67 10.84 6.40
CA PRO A 84 -2.57 11.93 6.85
C PRO A 84 -2.95 11.82 8.31
N THR A 85 -3.11 10.61 8.85
CA THR A 85 -3.40 10.36 10.27
C THR A 85 -2.19 10.51 11.19
N ARG A 86 -1.04 10.92 10.70
CA ARG A 86 0.21 11.12 11.43
C ARG A 86 0.82 12.50 11.20
N CYS A 87 0.23 13.34 10.34
CA CYS A 87 0.80 14.63 9.94
C CYS A 87 1.03 15.60 11.10
N SER A 88 0.31 15.49 12.21
CA SER A 88 0.56 16.27 13.43
C SER A 88 1.98 16.08 13.98
N GLN A 89 2.63 14.94 13.71
CA GLN A 89 4.00 14.67 14.13
C GLN A 89 5.02 15.69 13.57
N PHE A 90 4.73 16.34 12.46
CA PHE A 90 5.57 17.43 11.97
C PHE A 90 5.65 18.60 12.97
N GLU A 91 4.59 18.81 13.77
CA GLU A 91 4.45 19.96 14.67
C GLU A 91 4.59 19.60 16.15
N GLU A 92 4.60 18.30 16.50
CA GLU A 92 4.60 17.84 17.91
C GLU A 92 5.74 18.42 18.76
N ASN A 93 6.91 18.65 18.17
CA ASN A 93 8.07 19.20 18.88
C ASN A 93 8.32 20.68 18.53
N GLY A 94 7.42 21.34 17.77
CA GLY A 94 7.60 22.71 17.31
C GLY A 94 8.69 22.91 16.25
N GLU A 95 9.24 21.84 15.70
CA GLU A 95 10.34 21.84 14.73
C GLU A 95 9.99 21.11 13.44
N PRO A 96 9.01 21.60 12.65
CA PRO A 96 8.58 20.93 11.43
C PRO A 96 9.70 20.77 10.38
N ASP A 97 10.63 21.73 10.31
CA ASP A 97 11.76 21.68 9.39
C ASP A 97 12.75 20.56 9.77
N LEU A 98 12.92 20.29 11.06
CA LEU A 98 13.74 19.16 11.52
C LEU A 98 13.13 17.82 11.14
N TYR A 99 11.80 17.67 11.30
CA TYR A 99 11.11 16.45 10.87
C TYR A 99 11.25 16.25 9.35
N LEU A 100 11.06 17.31 8.55
CA LEU A 100 11.26 17.26 7.11
C LEU A 100 12.71 16.91 6.74
N GLN A 101 13.70 17.50 7.44
CA GLN A 101 15.11 17.20 7.19
C GLN A 101 15.40 15.72 7.47
N GLN A 102 14.86 15.16 8.55
CA GLN A 102 15.02 13.73 8.85
C GLN A 102 14.40 12.81 7.79
N LEU A 103 13.27 13.19 7.16
CA LEU A 103 12.73 12.45 6.01
C LEU A 103 13.68 12.52 4.81
N LYS A 104 14.23 13.71 4.50
CA LYS A 104 15.22 13.89 3.42
C LYS A 104 16.46 13.04 3.63
N ASP A 105 17.01 13.06 4.84
CA ASP A 105 18.20 12.29 5.20
C ASP A 105 17.95 10.79 5.06
N LEU A 106 16.75 10.33 5.45
CA LEU A 106 16.37 8.93 5.34
C LEU A 106 16.22 8.47 3.88
N ILE A 107 15.67 9.32 3.01
CA ILE A 107 15.61 9.03 1.57
C ILE A 107 17.04 8.95 0.99
N ALA A 108 17.89 9.90 1.32
CA ALA A 108 19.27 9.92 0.84
C ALA A 108 20.07 8.69 1.32
N LEU A 109 19.92 8.31 2.61
CA LEU A 109 20.54 7.12 3.19
C LEU A 109 20.02 5.81 2.59
N GLY A 110 18.75 5.81 2.18
CA GLY A 110 18.05 4.64 1.64
C GLY A 110 17.96 4.61 0.12
N LYS A 111 18.77 5.36 -0.61
CA LYS A 111 18.68 5.60 -2.06
C LYS A 111 18.37 4.36 -2.91
N GLU A 112 18.93 3.19 -2.57
CA GLU A 112 18.72 1.94 -3.33
C GLU A 112 17.46 1.18 -2.91
N LYS A 113 16.86 1.53 -1.79
CA LYS A 113 15.72 0.84 -1.17
C LYS A 113 14.48 1.69 -1.08
N VAL A 114 14.61 3.00 -1.05
CA VAL A 114 13.48 3.94 -1.03
C VAL A 114 13.03 4.22 -2.45
N VAL A 115 11.85 3.72 -2.82
CA VAL A 115 11.32 3.78 -4.19
C VAL A 115 10.14 4.72 -4.35
N ALA A 116 9.64 5.31 -3.25
CA ALA A 116 8.53 6.27 -3.29
C ALA A 116 8.50 7.17 -2.05
N VAL A 117 7.89 8.33 -2.18
CA VAL A 117 7.45 9.15 -1.04
C VAL A 117 6.01 8.74 -0.67
N GLY A 118 5.80 8.42 0.59
CA GLY A 118 4.50 7.97 1.13
C GLY A 118 4.65 7.00 2.31
N GLU A 119 3.55 6.55 2.95
CA GLU A 119 2.18 6.95 2.62
C GLU A 119 2.00 8.44 2.90
N CYS A 120 1.33 9.15 2.00
CA CYS A 120 0.93 10.55 2.18
C CYS A 120 -0.49 10.73 1.65
N GLY A 121 -1.06 11.91 1.76
CA GLY A 121 -2.40 12.17 1.20
C GLY A 121 -3.37 12.78 2.20
N LEU A 122 -4.67 12.48 2.05
CA LEU A 122 -5.74 13.05 2.87
C LEU A 122 -6.70 11.98 3.39
N ASN A 123 -7.13 12.13 4.62
CA ASN A 123 -8.23 11.39 5.23
C ASN A 123 -9.24 12.36 5.87
N CYS A 124 -10.29 12.68 5.14
CA CYS A 124 -11.31 13.62 5.59
C CYS A 124 -12.28 13.02 6.63
N ASP A 125 -12.34 11.68 6.75
CA ASP A 125 -13.22 11.01 7.72
C ASP A 125 -12.72 11.14 9.17
N VAL A 126 -11.45 11.48 9.36
CA VAL A 126 -10.80 11.60 10.69
C VAL A 126 -10.34 13.02 11.01
N CYS A 127 -10.92 14.04 10.37
CA CYS A 127 -10.51 15.45 10.53
C CYS A 127 -10.65 15.99 11.95
N TYR A 128 -11.45 15.37 12.81
CA TYR A 128 -11.58 15.78 14.21
C TYR A 128 -10.25 15.65 14.99
N ASN A 129 -9.52 14.56 14.79
CA ASN A 129 -8.23 14.32 15.44
C ASN A 129 -7.03 14.76 14.60
N HIS A 130 -7.23 14.95 13.28
CA HIS A 130 -6.19 15.28 12.31
C HIS A 130 -6.72 16.39 11.39
N PRO A 131 -6.58 17.66 11.77
CA PRO A 131 -7.16 18.80 11.05
C PRO A 131 -6.75 18.81 9.57
N ILE A 132 -7.73 19.06 8.69
CA ILE A 132 -7.52 18.98 7.24
C ILE A 132 -6.49 19.99 6.73
N ASN A 133 -6.40 21.18 7.33
CA ASN A 133 -5.39 22.16 6.98
C ASN A 133 -3.96 21.67 7.26
N ILE A 134 -3.75 20.90 8.32
CA ILE A 134 -2.46 20.28 8.66
C ILE A 134 -2.16 19.16 7.64
N GLN A 135 -3.15 18.32 7.31
CA GLN A 135 -2.97 17.29 6.30
C GLN A 135 -2.62 17.89 4.93
N LEU A 136 -3.33 18.94 4.48
CA LEU A 136 -3.05 19.64 3.22
C LEU A 136 -1.65 20.23 3.19
N LYS A 137 -1.26 20.95 4.25
CA LYS A 137 0.08 21.53 4.39
C LYS A 137 1.18 20.48 4.21
N TYR A 138 1.09 19.38 4.96
CA TYR A 138 2.13 18.35 4.92
C TYR A 138 2.01 17.36 3.77
N PHE A 139 0.85 17.26 3.12
CA PHE A 139 0.76 16.62 1.82
C PHE A 139 1.55 17.41 0.76
N GLU A 140 1.36 18.74 0.69
CA GLU A 140 2.07 19.60 -0.27
C GLU A 140 3.59 19.59 -0.02
N VAL A 141 4.04 19.56 1.24
CA VAL A 141 5.46 19.36 1.60
C VAL A 141 5.99 18.03 1.06
N GLN A 142 5.23 16.95 1.17
CA GLN A 142 5.65 15.64 0.65
C GLN A 142 5.60 15.56 -0.89
N VAL A 143 4.72 16.29 -1.54
CA VAL A 143 4.74 16.49 -3.01
C VAL A 143 6.07 17.16 -3.44
N GLN A 144 6.50 18.20 -2.73
CA GLN A 144 7.79 18.85 -2.99
C GLN A 144 8.97 17.90 -2.74
N LEU A 145 8.89 17.06 -1.70
CA LEU A 145 9.89 16.02 -1.42
C LEU A 145 9.97 14.99 -2.56
N SER A 146 8.84 14.54 -3.09
CA SER A 146 8.77 13.67 -4.26
C SER A 146 9.47 14.28 -5.48
N LYS A 147 9.24 15.56 -5.76
CA LYS A 147 9.94 16.26 -6.85
C LYS A 147 11.42 16.38 -6.62
N LEU A 148 11.85 16.73 -5.40
CA LEU A 148 13.25 16.90 -5.04
C LEU A 148 14.07 15.63 -5.29
N PHE A 149 13.51 14.46 -4.95
CA PHE A 149 14.19 13.18 -5.10
C PHE A 149 13.79 12.41 -6.36
N ASN A 150 12.92 12.98 -7.20
CA ASN A 150 12.36 12.32 -8.40
C ASN A 150 11.77 10.93 -8.09
N LEU A 151 11.03 10.83 -6.99
CA LEU A 151 10.38 9.61 -6.53
C LEU A 151 8.86 9.70 -6.77
N PRO A 152 8.18 8.62 -7.16
CA PRO A 152 6.72 8.59 -7.24
C PRO A 152 6.08 8.73 -5.86
N LEU A 153 4.80 9.13 -5.85
CA LEU A 153 3.98 9.25 -4.65
C LEU A 153 3.11 7.99 -4.44
N ILE A 154 2.99 7.52 -3.20
CA ILE A 154 1.93 6.59 -2.78
C ILE A 154 0.93 7.40 -1.95
N ILE A 155 -0.24 7.67 -2.55
CA ILE A 155 -1.23 8.61 -2.02
C ILE A 155 -2.45 7.87 -1.48
N TYR A 156 -2.82 8.18 -0.23
CA TYR A 156 -4.08 7.80 0.38
C TYR A 156 -5.13 8.88 0.19
N SER A 157 -6.33 8.47 -0.21
CA SER A 157 -7.46 9.37 -0.48
C SER A 157 -8.71 8.81 0.17
N GLN A 158 -9.15 9.39 1.28
CA GLN A 158 -10.33 8.93 2.02
C GLN A 158 -11.29 10.08 2.31
N GLY A 159 -12.58 9.81 2.12
CA GLY A 159 -13.68 10.78 2.27
C GLY A 159 -13.98 11.56 0.99
N ASP A 160 -15.22 12.06 0.87
CA ASP A 160 -15.78 12.60 -0.38
C ASP A 160 -15.00 13.80 -0.94
N SER A 161 -14.45 14.65 -0.09
CA SER A 161 -13.75 15.87 -0.50
C SER A 161 -12.25 15.66 -0.77
N ALA A 162 -11.64 14.60 -0.22
CA ALA A 162 -10.22 14.33 -0.33
C ALA A 162 -9.72 14.25 -1.79
N PRO A 163 -10.39 13.55 -2.72
CA PRO A 163 -9.91 13.40 -4.09
C PRO A 163 -9.77 14.74 -4.81
N LYS A 164 -10.74 15.66 -4.63
CA LYS A 164 -10.68 16.99 -5.24
C LYS A 164 -9.52 17.81 -4.68
N MET A 165 -9.40 17.87 -3.35
CA MET A 165 -8.32 18.61 -2.67
C MET A 165 -6.94 18.11 -3.07
N LEU A 166 -6.74 16.78 -3.19
CA LEU A 166 -5.50 16.18 -3.67
C LEU A 166 -5.17 16.61 -5.10
N LEU A 167 -6.15 16.55 -6.01
CA LEU A 167 -5.97 16.98 -7.40
C LEU A 167 -5.64 18.46 -7.52
N ASP A 168 -6.23 19.32 -6.69
CA ASP A 168 -5.94 20.75 -6.69
C ASP A 168 -4.46 21.04 -6.31
N ILE A 169 -3.90 20.26 -5.39
CA ILE A 169 -2.46 20.35 -5.07
C ILE A 169 -1.61 19.71 -6.18
N ILE A 170 -1.93 18.52 -6.64
CA ILE A 170 -1.18 17.79 -7.68
C ILE A 170 -1.01 18.65 -8.94
N ARG A 171 -2.05 19.35 -9.36
CA ARG A 171 -2.06 20.21 -10.55
C ARG A 171 -1.09 21.39 -10.49
N LYS A 172 -0.72 21.84 -9.29
CA LYS A 172 0.33 22.89 -9.11
C LYS A 172 1.72 22.38 -9.46
N TYR A 173 1.92 21.05 -9.51
CA TYR A 173 3.22 20.40 -9.68
C TYR A 173 3.22 19.44 -10.88
N PRO A 174 3.33 19.96 -12.12
CA PRO A 174 3.30 19.13 -13.31
C PRO A 174 4.45 18.11 -13.33
N GLY A 175 4.18 16.95 -13.96
CA GLY A 175 5.15 15.87 -14.11
C GLY A 175 5.26 14.93 -12.90
N LEU A 176 4.43 15.11 -11.88
CA LEU A 176 4.33 14.15 -10.78
C LEU A 176 3.86 12.78 -11.30
N LYS A 177 4.37 11.73 -10.67
CA LYS A 177 3.95 10.34 -10.90
C LYS A 177 3.59 9.71 -9.56
N GLY A 178 2.74 8.72 -9.59
CA GLY A 178 2.39 8.00 -8.38
C GLY A 178 1.20 7.08 -8.55
N VAL A 179 0.67 6.64 -7.41
CA VAL A 179 -0.51 5.78 -7.33
C VAL A 179 -1.46 6.31 -6.26
N ILE A 180 -2.75 6.35 -6.58
CA ILE A 180 -3.81 6.51 -5.58
C ILE A 180 -4.12 5.10 -5.10
N HIS A 181 -3.62 4.77 -3.91
CA HIS A 181 -3.79 3.42 -3.37
C HIS A 181 -5.13 3.26 -2.65
N SER A 182 -5.65 2.03 -2.59
CA SER A 182 -6.96 1.73 -1.99
C SER A 182 -8.06 2.66 -2.50
N PHE A 183 -8.08 2.90 -3.82
CA PHE A 183 -8.96 3.89 -4.42
C PHE A 183 -10.43 3.63 -4.09
N ASP A 184 -11.08 4.64 -3.53
CA ASP A 184 -12.47 4.62 -3.09
C ASP A 184 -13.13 5.98 -3.37
N SER A 185 -13.50 6.21 -4.63
CA SER A 185 -14.14 7.44 -5.07
C SER A 185 -14.93 7.19 -6.37
N THR A 186 -15.28 8.23 -7.11
CA THR A 186 -16.09 8.15 -8.32
C THR A 186 -15.27 7.82 -9.58
N ILE A 187 -15.95 7.35 -10.63
CA ILE A 187 -15.34 7.12 -11.95
C ILE A 187 -14.75 8.43 -12.51
N ASP A 188 -15.41 9.56 -12.30
CA ASP A 188 -14.92 10.87 -12.74
C ASP A 188 -13.59 11.25 -12.06
N MET A 189 -13.51 11.06 -10.75
CA MET A 189 -12.27 11.31 -10.01
C MET A 189 -11.15 10.34 -10.41
N MET A 190 -11.48 9.07 -10.64
CA MET A 190 -10.53 8.08 -11.16
C MET A 190 -9.90 8.54 -12.48
N ARG A 191 -10.73 8.98 -13.44
CA ARG A 191 -10.26 9.51 -14.73
C ARG A 191 -9.35 10.72 -14.56
N LYS A 192 -9.74 11.68 -13.72
CA LYS A 192 -8.95 12.89 -13.44
C LYS A 192 -7.57 12.57 -12.84
N PHE A 193 -7.45 11.54 -11.98
CA PHE A 193 -6.15 11.09 -11.49
C PHE A 193 -5.32 10.41 -12.58
N ILE A 194 -5.94 9.59 -13.42
CA ILE A 194 -5.27 8.94 -14.56
C ILE A 194 -4.74 9.99 -15.55
N ASP A 195 -5.56 11.00 -15.88
CA ASP A 195 -5.19 12.13 -16.76
C ASP A 195 -4.05 12.97 -16.15
N ALA A 196 -3.98 13.04 -14.82
CA ALA A 196 -2.86 13.68 -14.10
C ALA A 196 -1.59 12.80 -14.02
N GLY A 197 -1.59 11.60 -14.63
CA GLY A 197 -0.43 10.71 -14.71
C GLY A 197 -0.34 9.65 -13.61
N PHE A 198 -1.39 9.49 -12.80
CA PHE A 198 -1.39 8.54 -11.68
C PHE A 198 -1.94 7.16 -12.07
N TYR A 199 -1.48 6.15 -11.37
CA TYR A 199 -2.02 4.80 -11.37
C TYR A 199 -3.07 4.64 -10.27
N ILE A 200 -3.87 3.58 -10.36
CA ILE A 200 -4.89 3.20 -9.38
C ILE A 200 -4.48 1.89 -8.73
N GLY A 201 -4.29 1.92 -7.42
CA GLY A 201 -3.95 0.76 -6.62
C GLY A 201 -5.19 0.01 -6.14
N LEU A 202 -5.25 -1.28 -6.44
CA LEU A 202 -6.36 -2.18 -6.08
C LEU A 202 -5.95 -3.12 -4.95
N ASP A 203 -6.81 -3.23 -3.95
CA ASP A 203 -6.77 -4.24 -2.89
C ASP A 203 -8.07 -5.05 -2.87
N THR A 204 -8.23 -5.94 -1.90
CA THR A 204 -9.44 -6.76 -1.79
C THR A 204 -10.71 -5.92 -1.60
N TRP A 205 -10.61 -4.74 -0.97
CA TRP A 205 -11.76 -3.84 -0.75
C TRP A 205 -12.21 -3.10 -2.00
N SER A 206 -11.39 -3.06 -3.04
CA SER A 206 -11.80 -2.58 -4.36
C SER A 206 -12.93 -3.44 -4.97
N PHE A 207 -13.19 -4.61 -4.39
CA PHE A 207 -14.20 -5.57 -4.86
C PHE A 207 -15.30 -5.83 -3.82
N ARG A 208 -15.45 -4.93 -2.81
CA ARG A 208 -16.35 -5.13 -1.66
C ARG A 208 -17.84 -4.90 -1.97
N SER A 209 -18.14 -4.16 -3.04
CA SER A 209 -19.51 -3.84 -3.44
C SER A 209 -19.63 -3.77 -4.96
N GLU A 210 -20.87 -3.80 -5.45
CA GLU A 210 -21.16 -3.62 -6.88
C GLU A 210 -20.72 -2.24 -7.40
N GLU A 211 -20.79 -1.20 -6.56
CA GLU A 211 -20.36 0.15 -6.89
C GLU A 211 -18.85 0.19 -7.12
N THR A 212 -18.07 -0.38 -6.21
CA THR A 212 -16.61 -0.42 -6.38
C THR A 212 -16.18 -1.28 -7.56
N ILE A 213 -16.87 -2.39 -7.83
CA ILE A 213 -16.65 -3.22 -9.01
C ILE A 213 -16.92 -2.43 -10.32
N LYS A 214 -17.96 -1.61 -10.37
CA LYS A 214 -18.24 -0.74 -11.54
C LYS A 214 -17.07 0.22 -11.81
N ILE A 215 -16.41 0.71 -10.77
CA ILE A 215 -15.24 1.57 -10.90
C ILE A 215 -14.06 0.76 -11.47
N VAL A 216 -13.76 -0.40 -10.86
CA VAL A 216 -12.66 -1.27 -11.32
C VAL A 216 -12.82 -1.65 -12.79
N LYS A 217 -14.03 -1.95 -13.26
CA LYS A 217 -14.33 -2.22 -14.67
C LYS A 217 -13.98 -1.08 -15.64
N ARG A 218 -13.84 0.15 -15.14
CA ARG A 218 -13.55 1.35 -15.93
C ARG A 218 -12.10 1.80 -15.86
N ILE A 219 -11.30 1.20 -15.01
CA ILE A 219 -9.86 1.49 -14.93
C ILE A 219 -9.18 0.83 -16.12
N PRO A 220 -8.41 1.58 -16.95
CA PRO A 220 -7.56 0.98 -17.98
C PRO A 220 -6.55 0.03 -17.33
N THR A 221 -6.36 -1.15 -17.88
CA THR A 221 -5.50 -2.18 -17.27
C THR A 221 -4.02 -1.77 -17.20
N ASP A 222 -3.58 -0.89 -18.11
CA ASP A 222 -2.26 -0.25 -18.10
C ASP A 222 -2.10 0.83 -17.01
N LYS A 223 -3.16 1.09 -16.24
CA LYS A 223 -3.20 2.02 -15.08
C LYS A 223 -3.49 1.32 -13.75
N MET A 224 -3.59 -0.01 -13.73
CA MET A 224 -3.82 -0.78 -12.52
C MET A 224 -2.51 -1.18 -11.85
N LEU A 225 -2.47 -1.12 -10.52
CA LEU A 225 -1.44 -1.72 -9.67
C LEU A 225 -2.11 -2.56 -8.58
N PHE A 226 -1.42 -3.58 -8.06
CA PHE A 226 -1.92 -4.43 -6.99
C PHE A 226 -1.19 -4.19 -5.67
N GLN A 227 -1.94 -4.27 -4.58
CA GLN A 227 -1.45 -4.14 -3.22
C GLN A 227 -2.26 -5.01 -2.27
N THR A 228 -1.62 -5.60 -1.28
CA THR A 228 -2.36 -6.37 -0.26
C THR A 228 -2.86 -5.50 0.87
N ASN A 229 -2.20 -4.38 1.13
CA ASN A 229 -2.48 -3.52 2.27
C ASN A 229 -2.45 -4.28 3.61
N CYS A 230 -1.64 -5.36 3.66
CA CYS A 230 -1.49 -6.20 4.84
C CYS A 230 -0.92 -5.41 6.05
N PRO A 231 -1.27 -5.77 7.28
CA PRO A 231 -2.06 -6.94 7.72
C PRO A 231 -3.57 -6.80 7.57
N ASP A 232 -4.05 -5.63 7.14
CA ASP A 232 -5.46 -5.31 6.99
C ASP A 232 -6.01 -5.82 5.64
N ARG A 233 -7.21 -5.41 5.28
CA ARG A 233 -7.83 -5.70 3.97
C ARG A 233 -7.97 -7.20 3.65
N VAL A 234 -8.33 -8.00 4.65
CA VAL A 234 -8.67 -9.41 4.46
C VAL A 234 -9.90 -9.52 3.58
N ILE A 235 -9.90 -10.49 2.65
CA ILE A 235 -11.07 -10.78 1.82
C ILE A 235 -12.23 -11.28 2.67
N HIS A 236 -13.46 -10.88 2.36
CA HIS A 236 -14.66 -11.29 3.07
C HIS A 236 -15.66 -11.98 2.13
N ARG A 237 -16.37 -13.00 2.65
CA ARG A 237 -17.36 -13.78 1.88
C ARG A 237 -18.52 -12.94 1.33
N SER A 238 -18.82 -11.80 1.95
CA SER A 238 -19.84 -10.86 1.48
C SER A 238 -19.43 -10.04 0.27
N PHE A 239 -18.15 -10.07 -0.14
CA PHE A 239 -17.71 -9.34 -1.32
C PHE A 239 -18.26 -10.02 -2.58
N PRO A 240 -18.90 -9.31 -3.51
CA PRO A 240 -19.47 -9.90 -4.72
C PRO A 240 -18.46 -10.73 -5.52
N ALA A 241 -17.21 -10.23 -5.62
CA ALA A 241 -16.16 -10.93 -6.35
C ALA A 241 -15.50 -12.10 -5.60
N TYR A 242 -15.83 -12.33 -4.31
CA TYR A 242 -15.27 -13.44 -3.51
C TYR A 242 -15.40 -14.80 -4.18
N TRP A 243 -16.55 -15.09 -4.79
CA TRP A 243 -16.87 -16.37 -5.39
C TRP A 243 -16.10 -16.68 -6.69
N HIS A 244 -15.35 -15.71 -7.19
CA HIS A 244 -14.49 -15.84 -8.36
C HIS A 244 -13.01 -16.05 -8.02
N VAL A 245 -12.69 -16.02 -6.72
CA VAL A 245 -11.34 -16.39 -6.24
C VAL A 245 -11.21 -17.92 -6.28
N SER A 246 -10.12 -18.40 -6.84
CA SER A 246 -9.86 -19.84 -6.94
C SER A 246 -9.81 -20.49 -5.56
N ARG A 247 -10.22 -21.74 -5.48
CA ARG A 247 -10.23 -22.51 -4.24
C ARG A 247 -8.84 -22.55 -3.60
N GLU A 248 -7.81 -22.76 -4.40
CA GLU A 248 -6.41 -22.74 -3.96
C GLU A 248 -6.01 -21.44 -3.25
N ASN A 249 -6.49 -20.29 -3.76
CA ASN A 249 -6.19 -18.98 -3.17
C ASN A 249 -7.09 -18.63 -1.97
N LEU A 250 -8.20 -19.35 -1.75
CA LEU A 250 -9.07 -19.21 -0.56
C LEU A 250 -8.69 -20.16 0.57
N GLU A 251 -8.28 -21.40 0.25
CA GLU A 251 -7.98 -22.46 1.22
C GLU A 251 -6.52 -22.39 1.72
N LEU A 252 -6.02 -21.18 1.97
CA LEU A 252 -4.70 -21.00 2.56
C LEU A 252 -4.68 -21.59 3.99
N LEU A 253 -3.58 -22.25 4.33
CA LEU A 253 -3.40 -22.79 5.68
C LEU A 253 -3.35 -21.66 6.71
N THR A 254 -4.36 -21.59 7.57
CA THR A 254 -4.45 -20.57 8.63
C THR A 254 -4.54 -21.17 10.01
N THR A 255 -4.08 -20.43 11.02
CA THR A 255 -4.19 -20.82 12.43
C THR A 255 -4.58 -19.62 13.29
N LYS A 256 -5.26 -19.87 14.41
CA LYS A 256 -5.56 -18.82 15.40
C LYS A 256 -4.25 -18.27 15.97
N ARG A 257 -4.12 -16.95 16.17
CA ARG A 257 -2.91 -16.28 16.69
C ARG A 257 -2.32 -16.93 17.95
N ARG A 258 -3.14 -17.46 18.88
CA ARG A 258 -2.69 -18.18 20.10
C ARG A 258 -2.17 -19.60 19.81
N LYS A 259 -2.42 -20.14 18.63
CA LYS A 259 -1.96 -21.45 18.17
C LYS A 259 -1.00 -21.31 17.00
N TRP A 260 -0.32 -20.16 16.92
CA TRP A 260 0.58 -19.82 15.83
C TRP A 260 1.58 -20.95 15.52
N ARG A 261 1.83 -21.14 14.24
CA ARG A 261 2.81 -22.08 13.68
C ARG A 261 3.49 -21.43 12.47
N PRO A 262 4.79 -21.70 12.24
CA PRO A 262 5.56 -21.11 11.13
C PRO A 262 4.92 -21.27 9.75
N ASP A 263 4.40 -22.47 9.47
CA ASP A 263 3.87 -22.87 8.17
C ASP A 263 2.47 -22.30 7.88
N PHE A 264 1.85 -21.62 8.84
CA PHE A 264 0.47 -21.15 8.77
C PHE A 264 0.39 -19.62 8.84
N MET A 265 -0.51 -19.07 8.04
CA MET A 265 -0.92 -17.67 8.20
C MET A 265 -1.73 -17.51 9.50
N VAL A 266 -1.75 -16.31 10.04
CA VAL A 266 -2.64 -15.98 11.16
C VAL A 266 -4.05 -15.68 10.64
N THR A 267 -5.05 -16.39 11.14
CA THR A 267 -6.46 -16.17 10.78
C THR A 267 -6.87 -14.70 11.01
N GLY A 268 -7.44 -14.06 9.98
CA GLY A 268 -7.90 -12.67 10.04
C GLY A 268 -6.77 -11.63 9.85
N ARG A 269 -5.58 -12.06 9.44
CA ARG A 269 -4.46 -11.20 9.06
C ARG A 269 -4.14 -11.41 7.58
N SER A 270 -4.13 -10.35 6.79
CA SER A 270 -3.65 -10.39 5.41
C SER A 270 -2.13 -10.47 5.37
N GLU A 271 -1.59 -11.10 4.32
CA GLU A 271 -0.15 -11.19 4.03
C GLU A 271 0.09 -10.89 2.54
N PRO A 272 1.31 -10.55 2.11
CA PRO A 272 1.57 -10.25 0.70
C PRO A 272 1.22 -11.39 -0.26
N CYS A 273 1.29 -12.66 0.19
CA CYS A 273 0.88 -13.83 -0.62
C CYS A 273 -0.61 -13.80 -1.02
N ASN A 274 -1.46 -13.02 -0.34
CA ASN A 274 -2.87 -12.84 -0.70
C ASN A 274 -3.09 -12.03 -1.99
N ILE A 275 -2.02 -11.50 -2.61
CA ILE A 275 -2.09 -10.77 -3.89
C ILE A 275 -2.74 -11.60 -5.01
N LYS A 276 -2.64 -12.93 -4.93
CA LYS A 276 -3.30 -13.86 -5.86
C LYS A 276 -4.83 -13.74 -5.82
N GLN A 277 -5.40 -13.46 -4.65
CA GLN A 277 -6.84 -13.23 -4.49
C GLN A 277 -7.28 -11.97 -5.24
N ILE A 278 -6.45 -10.94 -5.21
CA ILE A 278 -6.69 -9.66 -5.93
C ILE A 278 -6.65 -9.91 -7.44
N LEU A 279 -5.67 -10.67 -7.92
CA LEU A 279 -5.59 -11.04 -9.33
C LEU A 279 -6.85 -11.80 -9.79
N ASP A 280 -7.30 -12.80 -9.02
CA ASP A 280 -8.48 -13.59 -9.35
C ASP A 280 -9.72 -12.72 -9.49
N MET A 281 -9.96 -11.83 -8.53
CA MET A 281 -11.10 -10.88 -8.56
C MET A 281 -10.96 -9.88 -9.71
N ALA A 282 -9.77 -9.31 -9.91
CA ALA A 282 -9.52 -8.34 -10.97
C ALA A 282 -9.70 -8.95 -12.36
N ALA A 283 -9.17 -10.15 -12.60
CA ALA A 283 -9.31 -10.87 -13.85
C ALA A 283 -10.79 -11.16 -14.19
N PHE A 284 -11.57 -11.59 -13.20
CA PHE A 284 -13.01 -11.76 -13.37
C PHE A 284 -13.71 -10.44 -13.72
N VAL A 285 -13.43 -9.38 -12.98
CA VAL A 285 -14.10 -8.07 -13.15
C VAL A 285 -13.74 -7.43 -14.49
N THR A 286 -12.50 -7.55 -14.94
CA THR A 286 -12.01 -6.99 -16.22
C THR A 286 -12.26 -7.90 -17.41
N ASN A 287 -12.70 -9.14 -17.18
CA ASN A 287 -12.82 -10.20 -18.18
C ASN A 287 -11.52 -10.46 -18.97
N MET A 288 -10.37 -10.33 -18.28
CA MET A 288 -9.05 -10.60 -18.84
C MET A 288 -8.52 -11.98 -18.42
N ASN A 289 -7.65 -12.54 -19.26
CA ASN A 289 -6.86 -13.70 -18.87
C ASN A 289 -5.96 -13.34 -17.65
N LYS A 290 -5.85 -14.24 -16.67
CA LYS A 290 -5.07 -14.00 -15.44
C LYS A 290 -3.58 -13.75 -15.71
N ASN A 291 -3.00 -14.49 -16.67
CA ASN A 291 -1.58 -14.35 -17.01
C ASN A 291 -1.31 -12.99 -17.64
N ASP A 292 -2.16 -12.59 -18.60
CA ASP A 292 -2.02 -11.32 -19.30
C ASP A 292 -2.20 -10.13 -18.35
N LEU A 293 -3.18 -10.22 -17.43
CA LEU A 293 -3.41 -9.17 -16.44
C LEU A 293 -2.26 -9.09 -15.43
N ALA A 294 -1.74 -10.24 -14.95
CA ALA A 294 -0.60 -10.27 -14.04
C ALA A 294 0.65 -9.66 -14.66
N GLU A 295 0.94 -9.99 -15.93
CA GLU A 295 2.05 -9.43 -16.68
C GLU A 295 1.89 -7.91 -16.87
N GLN A 296 0.68 -7.46 -17.29
CA GLN A 296 0.38 -6.05 -17.46
C GLN A 296 0.60 -5.26 -16.16
N VAL A 297 0.07 -5.75 -15.04
CA VAL A 297 0.21 -5.09 -13.73
C VAL A 297 1.66 -5.11 -13.25
N TYR A 298 2.40 -6.19 -13.50
CA TYR A 298 3.83 -6.27 -13.21
C TYR A 298 4.62 -5.21 -14.00
N CYS A 299 4.37 -5.10 -15.31
CA CYS A 299 4.98 -4.08 -16.18
C CYS A 299 4.61 -2.65 -15.76
N ASN A 300 3.35 -2.41 -15.38
CA ASN A 300 2.92 -1.11 -14.86
C ASN A 300 3.72 -0.72 -13.61
N THR A 301 3.89 -1.67 -12.71
CA THR A 301 4.58 -1.46 -11.43
C THR A 301 6.06 -1.16 -11.65
N THR A 302 6.74 -1.92 -12.52
CA THR A 302 8.15 -1.69 -12.85
C THR A 302 8.37 -0.39 -13.62
N ARG A 303 7.37 0.08 -14.40
CA ARG A 303 7.41 1.38 -15.07
C ARG A 303 7.28 2.54 -14.10
N LEU A 304 6.49 2.39 -13.03
CA LEU A 304 6.29 3.46 -12.04
C LEU A 304 7.45 3.54 -11.05
N PHE A 305 7.87 2.40 -10.50
CA PHE A 305 8.88 2.34 -9.45
C PHE A 305 10.24 1.91 -10.02
N ASN A 306 11.28 2.69 -9.73
CA ASN A 306 12.64 2.31 -10.06
C ASN A 306 13.21 1.39 -8.95
N PHE A 307 13.41 0.11 -9.28
CA PHE A 307 13.96 -0.88 -8.36
C PHE A 307 15.48 -1.06 -8.46
N GLY A 308 16.19 -0.14 -9.13
CA GLY A 308 17.64 -0.20 -9.26
C GLY A 308 18.15 -1.23 -10.28
N GLU A 309 17.27 -1.85 -11.05
CA GLU A 309 17.68 -2.68 -12.19
C GLU A 309 18.03 -1.74 -13.35
N ASN A 310 19.31 -1.72 -13.74
CA ASN A 310 19.70 -1.10 -14.99
C ASN A 310 18.96 -1.82 -16.13
N THR A 311 18.11 -1.10 -16.84
CA THR A 311 17.52 -1.51 -18.10
C THR A 311 18.59 -1.64 -19.16
#